data_c8f6315738f0b04677ad43f749f784ea
#
_entry.id   c8f6315738f0b04677ad43f749f784ea
#
_cell.length_a   1.000
_cell.length_b   1.000
_cell.length_c   1.000
_cell.angle_alpha   90.00
_cell.angle_beta   90.00
_cell.angle_gamma   90.00
#
_symmetry.space_group_name_H-M   'P 1'
#
loop_
_entity.id
_entity.type
_entity.pdbx_description
1 polymer ?
#
loop_
_entity_poly.entity_id
_entity_poly.type
_entity_poly.pdbx_seq_one_letter_code
_entity_poly.pdbx_strand_id
1 'polypeptide(L)'
;MSKGRNMGNMGGMNRNQMMAQARKMQEQLLVAQEKAAATEVSTSAGGGAVKVTATGGMRLKSLELDPQVLDPDDVEMIQDMILSAVNEALEQAEQVANQQMSSATGGMSIPGLF
;
A
#
# COMPACT_ATOMS: atom_id res chain seq x y z
N MET A 1 20.56 42.31 25.47
CA MET A 1 20.89 41.88 24.94
C MET A 1 20.92 40.61 24.50
N SER A 2 21.11 39.80 24.86
CA SER A 2 21.24 38.54 24.35
C SER A 2 20.10 37.72 24.42
N LYS A 3 18.98 38.25 24.60
CA LYS A 3 17.91 37.49 24.66
C LYS A 3 17.50 36.86 23.47
N GLY A 4 17.62 37.37 22.34
CA GLY A 4 17.17 36.79 21.11
C GLY A 4 17.74 35.43 20.85
N ARG A 5 18.87 35.15 21.45
CA ARG A 5 19.43 33.94 21.14
C ARG A 5 18.74 32.81 21.72
N ASN A 6 18.13 32.96 22.77
CA ASN A 6 17.45 31.85 23.37
C ASN A 6 16.33 31.33 22.59
N MET A 7 15.80 32.10 21.70
CA MET A 7 14.71 31.62 20.97
C MET A 7 15.09 30.54 20.02
N GLY A 8 16.29 30.56 19.57
CA GLY A 8 16.73 29.55 18.66
C GLY A 8 16.81 28.18 19.28
N ASN A 9 16.81 28.12 20.59
CA ASN A 9 16.86 26.86 21.21
C ASN A 9 15.56 26.33 21.68
N MET A 10 14.54 26.99 21.36
CA MET A 10 13.29 26.52 21.77
C MET A 10 12.99 25.18 21.19
N GLY A 11 12.60 24.29 21.93
CA GLY A 11 12.34 22.98 21.47
C GLY A 11 13.53 22.08 21.46
N GLY A 12 14.67 22.60 21.72
CA GLY A 12 15.86 21.79 21.81
C GLY A 12 16.32 21.15 20.53
N MET A 13 15.78 21.53 19.41
CA MET A 13 16.19 20.98 18.14
C MET A 13 16.90 22.02 17.33
N ASN A 14 18.10 21.71 16.88
CA ASN A 14 18.80 22.56 15.95
C ASN A 14 18.54 22.09 14.53
N ARG A 15 19.07 22.81 13.59
CA ARG A 15 18.84 22.50 12.18
C ARG A 15 19.33 21.11 11.82
N ASN A 16 20.45 20.68 12.34
CA ASN A 16 20.98 19.36 12.03
C ASN A 16 20.09 18.25 12.56
N GLN A 17 19.53 18.43 13.71
CA GLN A 17 18.62 17.44 14.29
C GLN A 17 17.34 17.36 13.51
N MET A 18 16.83 18.50 13.07
CA MET A 18 15.62 18.53 12.27
C MET A 18 15.84 17.86 10.93
N MET A 19 16.97 18.09 10.30
CA MET A 19 17.31 17.46 9.05
C MET A 19 17.48 15.96 9.20
N ALA A 20 18.08 15.53 10.29
CA ALA A 20 18.26 14.12 10.58
C ALA A 20 16.92 13.43 10.78
N GLN A 21 15.99 14.06 11.45
CA GLN A 21 14.66 13.52 11.64
C GLN A 21 13.89 13.44 10.35
N ALA A 22 13.97 14.47 9.52
CA ALA A 22 13.31 14.47 8.23
C ALA A 22 13.85 13.37 7.34
N ARG A 23 15.15 13.17 7.37
CA ARG A 23 15.78 12.13 6.57
C ARG A 23 15.35 10.75 7.06
N LYS A 24 15.30 10.55 8.36
CA LYS A 24 14.87 9.29 8.94
C LYS A 24 13.42 8.97 8.58
N MET A 25 12.56 9.97 8.65
CA MET A 25 11.17 9.80 8.26
C MET A 25 11.04 9.43 6.78
N GLN A 26 11.83 10.07 5.93
CA GLN A 26 11.85 9.78 4.52
C GLN A 26 12.31 8.35 4.25
N GLU A 27 13.33 7.89 4.96
CA GLU A 27 13.79 6.51 4.87
C GLU A 27 12.72 5.53 5.30
N GLN A 28 12.01 5.83 6.36
CA GLN A 28 10.92 4.99 6.85
C GLN A 28 9.79 4.89 5.84
N LEU A 29 9.48 5.99 5.18
CA LEU A 29 8.45 5.99 4.14
C LEU A 29 8.88 5.16 2.93
N LEU A 30 10.14 5.27 2.54
CA LEU A 30 10.66 4.47 1.42
C LEU A 30 10.62 2.98 1.73
N VAL A 31 11.02 2.61 2.95
CA VAL A 31 10.97 1.22 3.37
C VAL A 31 9.53 0.73 3.39
N ALA A 32 8.60 1.55 3.87
CA ALA A 32 7.19 1.19 3.89
C ALA A 32 6.62 1.01 2.48
N GLN A 33 7.03 1.86 1.55
CA GLN A 33 6.62 1.72 0.15
C GLN A 33 7.15 0.44 -0.47
N GLU A 34 8.40 0.12 -0.22
CA GLU A 34 8.99 -1.11 -0.72
C GLU A 34 8.31 -2.33 -0.12
N LYS A 35 8.03 -2.28 1.17
CA LYS A 35 7.37 -3.36 1.86
C LYS A 35 5.94 -3.55 1.35
N ALA A 36 5.23 -2.45 1.16
CA ALA A 36 3.88 -2.48 0.62
C ALA A 36 3.88 -3.05 -0.81
N ALA A 37 4.82 -2.61 -1.63
CA ALA A 37 4.92 -3.09 -3.00
C ALA A 37 5.24 -4.57 -3.07
N ALA A 38 5.91 -5.12 -2.07
CA ALA A 38 6.24 -6.53 -2.01
C ALA A 38 5.16 -7.38 -1.35
N THR A 39 4.24 -6.76 -0.63
CA THR A 39 3.20 -7.50 0.08
C THR A 39 2.16 -8.01 -0.92
N GLU A 40 1.84 -9.28 -0.82
CA GLU A 40 0.91 -9.93 -1.74
C GLU A 40 -0.45 -10.11 -1.11
N VAL A 41 -1.48 -9.93 -1.91
CA VAL A 41 -2.85 -10.25 -1.53
C VAL A 41 -3.43 -11.18 -2.58
N SER A 42 -4.29 -12.09 -2.16
CA SER A 42 -4.88 -13.05 -3.06
C SER A 42 -6.40 -13.02 -2.94
N THR A 43 -7.07 -13.06 -4.08
CA THR A 43 -8.51 -13.11 -4.14
C THR A 43 -8.94 -14.21 -5.08
N SER A 44 -10.20 -14.60 -4.99
CA SER A 44 -10.75 -15.61 -5.89
C SER A 44 -12.19 -15.28 -6.21
N ALA A 45 -12.66 -15.85 -7.30
CA ALA A 45 -14.05 -15.74 -7.73
C ALA A 45 -14.52 -17.10 -8.26
N GLY A 46 -15.81 -17.27 -8.34
CA GLY A 46 -16.39 -18.49 -8.89
C GLY A 46 -16.06 -19.73 -8.07
N GLY A 47 -16.01 -19.61 -6.74
CA GLY A 47 -15.68 -20.74 -5.89
C GLY A 47 -14.24 -21.21 -6.00
N GLY A 48 -13.34 -20.32 -6.38
CA GLY A 48 -11.93 -20.65 -6.54
C GLY A 48 -11.53 -20.96 -7.96
N ALA A 49 -12.46 -20.81 -8.91
CA ALA A 49 -12.18 -21.08 -10.32
C ALA A 49 -11.22 -20.03 -10.91
N VAL A 50 -11.25 -18.83 -10.38
CA VAL A 50 -10.34 -17.76 -10.78
C VAL A 50 -9.60 -17.31 -9.53
N LYS A 51 -8.29 -17.31 -9.57
CA LYS A 51 -7.46 -16.85 -8.46
C LYS A 51 -6.52 -15.76 -8.95
N VAL A 52 -6.45 -14.68 -8.20
CA VAL A 52 -5.63 -13.53 -8.57
C VAL A 52 -4.74 -13.19 -7.39
N THR A 53 -3.46 -12.98 -7.66
CA THR A 53 -2.52 -12.45 -6.66
C THR A 53 -2.06 -11.09 -7.14
N ALA A 54 -2.17 -10.10 -6.27
CA ALA A 54 -1.74 -8.74 -6.55
C ALA A 54 -0.77 -8.28 -5.46
N THR A 55 -0.05 -7.21 -5.73
CA THR A 55 0.86 -6.62 -4.75
C THR A 55 0.36 -5.25 -4.35
N GLY A 56 0.83 -4.78 -3.18
CA GLY A 56 0.52 -3.43 -2.73
C GLY A 56 1.06 -2.34 -3.63
N GLY A 57 1.93 -2.69 -4.58
CA GLY A 57 2.37 -1.78 -5.63
C GLY A 57 1.39 -1.68 -6.78
N MET A 58 0.19 -2.18 -6.60
CA MET A 58 -0.91 -2.13 -7.60
C MET A 58 -0.55 -2.88 -8.87
N ARG A 59 0.08 -4.04 -8.70
CA ARG A 59 0.42 -4.91 -9.82
C ARG A 59 -0.16 -6.29 -9.61
N LEU A 60 -0.60 -6.89 -10.69
CA LEU A 60 -1.01 -8.28 -10.67
C LEU A 60 0.23 -9.15 -10.81
N LYS A 61 0.39 -10.08 -9.90
CA LYS A 61 1.50 -11.00 -9.94
C LYS A 61 1.14 -12.28 -10.67
N SER A 62 -0.06 -12.78 -10.46
CA SER A 62 -0.51 -14.00 -11.12
C SER A 62 -2.02 -14.02 -11.29
N LEU A 63 -2.44 -14.78 -12.28
CA LEU A 63 -3.84 -15.03 -12.57
C LEU A 63 -3.95 -16.50 -12.93
N GLU A 64 -4.72 -17.24 -12.17
CA GLU A 64 -4.92 -18.67 -12.42
C GLU A 64 -6.38 -18.96 -12.73
N LEU A 65 -6.60 -19.74 -13.73
CA LEU A 65 -7.94 -20.17 -14.14
C LEU A 65 -8.03 -21.68 -14.06
N ASP A 66 -9.14 -22.15 -13.48
CA ASP A 66 -9.42 -23.58 -13.53
C ASP A 66 -9.89 -23.90 -14.95
N PRO A 67 -9.25 -24.85 -15.64
CA PRO A 67 -9.65 -25.18 -17.00
C PRO A 67 -11.10 -25.60 -17.13
N GLN A 68 -11.71 -26.08 -16.07
CA GLN A 68 -13.10 -26.52 -16.11
C GLN A 68 -14.09 -25.38 -16.30
N VAL A 69 -13.70 -24.15 -15.99
CA VAL A 69 -14.58 -23.01 -16.20
C VAL A 69 -14.40 -22.35 -17.56
N LEU A 70 -13.45 -22.85 -18.35
CA LEU A 70 -13.20 -22.30 -19.68
C LEU A 70 -14.21 -22.90 -20.67
N ASP A 71 -15.37 -22.27 -20.71
CA ASP A 71 -16.44 -22.67 -21.57
C ASP A 71 -16.54 -21.73 -22.76
N PRO A 72 -16.24 -22.19 -23.98
CA PRO A 72 -16.29 -21.31 -25.14
C PRO A 72 -17.69 -20.79 -25.44
N ASP A 73 -18.70 -21.42 -24.88
CA ASP A 73 -20.08 -20.97 -25.09
C ASP A 73 -20.51 -19.93 -24.04
N ASP A 74 -19.70 -19.72 -23.00
CA ASP A 74 -20.04 -18.77 -21.95
C ASP A 74 -18.78 -17.96 -21.54
N VAL A 75 -18.25 -17.27 -22.50
CA VAL A 75 -17.05 -16.45 -22.29
C VAL A 75 -17.32 -15.26 -21.36
N GLU A 76 -18.53 -14.74 -21.40
CA GLU A 76 -18.91 -13.62 -20.55
C GLU A 76 -18.82 -13.97 -19.07
N MET A 77 -19.19 -15.17 -18.70
CA MET A 77 -19.09 -15.60 -17.31
C MET A 77 -17.65 -15.56 -16.84
N ILE A 78 -16.72 -16.04 -17.66
CA ILE A 78 -15.30 -16.04 -17.32
C ILE A 78 -14.77 -14.61 -17.22
N GLN A 79 -15.16 -13.77 -18.14
CA GLN A 79 -14.77 -12.36 -18.13
C GLN A 79 -15.22 -11.67 -16.86
N ASP A 80 -16.45 -11.90 -16.45
CA ASP A 80 -16.99 -11.29 -15.24
C ASP A 80 -16.29 -11.80 -13.98
N MET A 81 -15.97 -13.08 -13.93
CA MET A 81 -15.24 -13.65 -12.81
C MET A 81 -13.83 -13.08 -12.70
N ILE A 82 -13.15 -12.94 -13.83
CA ILE A 82 -11.81 -12.37 -13.86
C ILE A 82 -11.86 -10.91 -13.41
N LEU A 83 -12.80 -10.16 -13.94
CA LEU A 83 -12.95 -8.75 -13.63
C LEU A 83 -13.22 -8.56 -12.14
N SER A 84 -14.10 -9.37 -11.58
CA SER A 84 -14.43 -9.32 -10.18
C SER A 84 -13.22 -9.63 -9.30
N ALA A 85 -12.51 -10.71 -9.61
CA ALA A 85 -11.34 -11.11 -8.83
C ALA A 85 -10.22 -10.09 -8.92
N VAL A 86 -9.98 -9.53 -10.09
CA VAL A 86 -8.94 -8.51 -10.29
C VAL A 86 -9.27 -7.24 -9.53
N ASN A 87 -10.51 -6.76 -9.63
CA ASN A 87 -10.90 -5.54 -8.94
C ASN A 87 -10.83 -5.71 -7.43
N GLU A 88 -11.24 -6.85 -6.92
CA GLU A 88 -11.14 -7.14 -5.50
C GLU A 88 -9.68 -7.21 -5.05
N ALA A 89 -8.82 -7.84 -5.85
CA ALA A 89 -7.40 -7.91 -5.53
C ALA A 89 -6.75 -6.53 -5.48
N LEU A 90 -7.08 -5.68 -6.43
CA LEU A 90 -6.55 -4.31 -6.45
C LEU A 90 -7.05 -3.50 -5.27
N GLU A 91 -8.31 -3.69 -4.89
CA GLU A 91 -8.86 -3.01 -3.73
C GLU A 91 -8.15 -3.43 -2.44
N GLN A 92 -7.93 -4.74 -2.27
CA GLN A 92 -7.20 -5.23 -1.12
C GLN A 92 -5.75 -4.79 -1.13
N ALA A 93 -5.13 -4.73 -2.30
CA ALA A 93 -3.76 -4.26 -2.44
C ALA A 93 -3.63 -2.81 -1.99
N GLU A 94 -4.61 -1.98 -2.35
CA GLU A 94 -4.64 -0.59 -1.93
C GLU A 94 -4.79 -0.47 -0.42
N GLN A 95 -5.65 -1.28 0.19
CA GLN A 95 -5.83 -1.28 1.64
C GLN A 95 -4.54 -1.66 2.36
N VAL A 96 -3.85 -2.68 1.86
CA VAL A 96 -2.59 -3.10 2.45
C VAL A 96 -1.53 -2.01 2.34
N ALA A 97 -1.45 -1.35 1.18
CA ALA A 97 -0.50 -0.27 0.98
C ALA A 97 -0.79 0.88 1.95
N ASN A 98 -2.06 1.23 2.13
CA ASN A 98 -2.45 2.28 3.04
C ASN A 98 -2.12 1.93 4.49
N GLN A 99 -2.32 0.69 4.88
CA GLN A 99 -1.98 0.22 6.21
C GLN A 99 -0.49 0.26 6.47
N GLN A 100 0.31 -0.13 5.49
CA GLN A 100 1.76 -0.09 5.61
C GLN A 100 2.27 1.35 5.76
N MET A 101 1.72 2.26 5.00
CA MET A 101 2.10 3.67 5.09
C MET A 101 1.68 4.28 6.42
N SER A 102 0.51 3.93 6.90
CA SER A 102 0.01 4.40 8.18
C SER A 102 0.89 3.91 9.32
N SER A 103 1.32 2.67 9.27
CA SER A 103 2.23 2.12 10.26
C SER A 103 3.59 2.81 10.25
N ALA A 104 4.06 3.19 9.08
CA ALA A 104 5.35 3.88 8.95
C ALA A 104 5.34 5.25 9.57
N THR A 105 4.19 5.91 9.61
CA THR A 105 4.08 7.23 10.23
C THR A 105 3.88 7.15 11.73
N GLY A 106 3.96 5.96 12.30
CA GLY A 106 3.87 5.79 13.74
C GLY A 106 2.52 6.12 14.33
N GLY A 107 1.49 5.95 13.55
CA GLY A 107 0.15 6.25 14.01
C GLY A 107 -0.18 7.71 14.02
N MET A 108 0.67 8.57 13.47
CA MET A 108 0.36 9.96 13.38
C MET A 108 -0.80 10.16 12.45
N SER A 109 -1.82 10.82 12.94
CA SER A 109 -2.91 11.19 12.09
C SER A 109 -2.50 12.38 11.30
N ILE A 110 -2.74 12.37 10.02
CA ILE A 110 -2.47 13.51 9.18
C ILE A 110 -3.80 14.13 8.82
N PRO A 111 -4.11 15.30 9.36
CA PRO A 111 -5.39 15.93 9.08
C PRO A 111 -5.50 16.21 7.60
N GLY A 112 -6.62 15.96 7.07
CA GLY A 112 -6.86 16.18 5.67
C GLY A 112 -6.66 14.97 4.80
N LEU A 113 -6.05 13.92 5.29
CA LEU A 113 -5.94 12.67 4.57
C LEU A 113 -7.05 11.71 4.91
N PHE A 114 -7.73 11.99 5.96
CA PHE A 114 -8.82 11.13 6.43
C PHE A 114 -10.11 11.90 6.62
#